data_a34c859865c2f0386e291e2e8e8c4807
#
_entry.id   a34c859865c2f0386e291e2e8e8c4807
#
_cell.length_a   1.000
_cell.length_b   1.000
_cell.length_c   1.000
_cell.angle_alpha   90.00
_cell.angle_beta   90.00
_cell.angle_gamma   90.00
#
_symmetry.space_group_name_H-M   'P 1'
#
loop_
_entity.id
_entity.type
_entity.pdbx_description
1 polymer ?
#
loop_
_entity_poly.entity_id
_entity_poly.type
_entity_poly.pdbx_seq_one_letter_code
_entity_poly.pdbx_strand_id
1 'polypeptide(L)'
;MDSRILMDAGIDAESALNRMMGSEALLERLFRRFLEDGNFSALSAAIEAGDREGALTASHTLKGMCGNLSMDRLYSLFSGQVDLMRAGDWEEAVNMMQQIREAYEDAVSAVKRCLE
;
A
#
# COMPACT_ATOMS: atom_id res chain seq x y z
N MET A 1 -8.56 0.03 18.79
CA MET A 1 -8.43 -0.12 17.33
C MET A 1 -9.08 -1.43 16.89
N ASP A 2 -9.95 -1.39 15.90
CA ASP A 2 -10.70 -2.57 15.48
C ASP A 2 -9.89 -3.41 14.49
N SER A 3 -9.31 -4.51 14.99
CA SER A 3 -8.47 -5.39 14.19
C SER A 3 -9.24 -6.12 13.08
N ARG A 4 -10.55 -6.36 13.27
CA ARG A 4 -11.36 -7.04 12.25
C ARG A 4 -11.50 -6.18 10.99
N ILE A 5 -11.76 -4.88 11.16
CA ILE A 5 -11.86 -3.94 10.04
C ILE A 5 -10.56 -3.95 9.24
N LEU A 6 -9.43 -3.91 9.94
CA LEU A 6 -8.12 -3.94 9.29
C LEU A 6 -7.87 -5.28 8.58
N MET A 7 -8.18 -6.39 9.23
CA MET A 7 -7.97 -7.71 8.63
C MET A 7 -8.81 -7.91 7.37
N ASP A 8 -10.05 -7.44 7.36
CA ASP A 8 -10.92 -7.55 6.19
C ASP A 8 -10.35 -6.79 4.99
N ALA A 9 -9.56 -5.76 5.25
CA ALA A 9 -8.88 -4.97 4.21
C ALA A 9 -7.47 -5.49 3.89
N GLY A 10 -7.10 -6.66 4.41
CA GLY A 10 -5.79 -7.26 4.14
C GLY A 10 -4.65 -6.66 4.95
N ILE A 11 -4.95 -6.09 6.12
CA ILE A 11 -3.97 -5.50 7.03
C ILE A 11 -3.89 -6.37 8.28
N ASP A 12 -2.71 -6.91 8.58
CA ASP A 12 -2.47 -7.72 9.76
C ASP A 12 -2.22 -6.80 10.96
N ALA A 13 -3.29 -6.49 11.70
CA ALA A 13 -3.24 -5.54 12.81
C ALA A 13 -2.28 -5.98 13.91
N GLU A 14 -2.25 -7.28 14.23
CA GLU A 14 -1.36 -7.80 15.26
C GLU A 14 0.11 -7.64 14.86
N SER A 15 0.45 -8.01 13.64
CA SER A 15 1.80 -7.85 13.11
C SER A 15 2.20 -6.37 13.06
N ALA A 16 1.29 -5.50 12.60
CA ALA A 16 1.55 -4.06 12.55
C ALA A 16 1.86 -3.51 13.94
N LEU A 17 1.06 -3.89 14.94
CA LEU A 17 1.27 -3.44 16.31
C LEU A 17 2.59 -3.97 16.87
N ASN A 18 2.93 -5.24 16.61
CA ASN A 18 4.19 -5.84 17.04
C ASN A 18 5.39 -5.11 16.42
N ARG A 19 5.31 -4.70 15.16
CA ARG A 19 6.36 -3.92 14.50
C ARG A 19 6.58 -2.57 15.18
N MET A 20 5.55 -2.05 15.85
CA MET A 20 5.60 -0.79 16.60
C MET A 20 5.85 -1.03 18.08
N MET A 21 6.36 -2.20 18.45
CA MET A 21 6.68 -2.58 19.84
C MET A 21 5.46 -2.49 20.76
N GLY A 22 4.27 -2.75 20.23
CA GLY A 22 3.02 -2.70 20.97
C GLY A 22 2.44 -1.31 21.16
N SER A 23 3.03 -0.28 20.54
CA SER A 23 2.55 1.09 20.70
C SER A 23 1.43 1.43 19.73
N GLU A 24 0.18 1.45 20.20
CA GLU A 24 -0.95 1.89 19.39
C GLU A 24 -0.79 3.35 18.93
N ALA A 25 -0.25 4.20 19.79
CA ALA A 25 -0.04 5.62 19.45
C ALA A 25 0.90 5.77 18.25
N LEU A 26 1.97 4.98 18.22
CA LEU A 26 2.91 5.01 17.10
C LEU A 26 2.25 4.47 15.83
N LEU A 27 1.50 3.37 15.94
CA LEU A 27 0.81 2.79 14.79
C LEU A 27 -0.21 3.76 14.22
N GLU A 28 -0.99 4.43 15.07
CA GLU A 28 -1.95 5.44 14.62
C GLU A 28 -1.26 6.58 13.88
N ARG A 29 -0.12 7.02 14.37
CA ARG A 29 0.66 8.08 13.71
C ARG A 29 1.10 7.64 12.30
N LEU A 30 1.56 6.41 12.16
CA LEU A 30 1.99 5.89 10.87
C LEU A 30 0.81 5.67 9.93
N PHE A 31 -0.34 5.26 10.45
CA PHE A 31 -1.57 5.17 9.66
C PHE A 31 -1.99 6.55 9.14
N ARG A 32 -1.87 7.60 9.95
CA ARG A 32 -2.18 8.96 9.50
C ARG A 32 -1.23 9.40 8.39
N ARG A 33 0.06 9.05 8.49
CA ARG A 33 1.03 9.31 7.43
C ARG A 33 0.67 8.57 6.14
N PHE A 34 0.22 7.33 6.27
CA PHE A 34 -0.24 6.56 5.12
C PHE A 34 -1.37 7.29 4.39
N LEU A 35 -2.34 7.83 5.13
CA LEU A 35 -3.47 8.55 4.53
C LEU A 35 -3.03 9.83 3.81
N GLU A 36 -1.93 10.43 4.22
CA GLU A 36 -1.39 11.67 3.63
C GLU A 36 -0.36 11.41 2.54
N ASP A 37 0.04 10.15 2.35
CA ASP A 37 1.11 9.80 1.41
C ASP A 37 0.69 10.00 -0.03
N GLY A 38 1.57 10.63 -0.81
CA GLY A 38 1.29 10.97 -2.21
C GLY A 38 1.81 9.96 -3.22
N ASN A 39 2.39 8.83 -2.78
CA ASN A 39 3.02 7.89 -3.72
C ASN A 39 2.03 7.17 -4.62
N PHE A 40 0.81 6.92 -4.15
CA PHE A 40 -0.18 6.28 -5.00
C PHE A 40 -0.60 7.20 -6.15
N SER A 41 -0.80 8.49 -5.88
CA SER A 41 -1.06 9.48 -6.92
C SER A 41 0.12 9.59 -7.90
N ALA A 42 1.34 9.55 -7.37
CA ALA A 42 2.54 9.59 -8.19
C ALA A 42 2.64 8.35 -9.11
N LEU A 43 2.29 7.17 -8.58
CA LEU A 43 2.25 5.94 -9.35
C LEU A 43 1.24 6.04 -10.49
N SER A 44 0.02 6.48 -10.17
CA SER A 44 -1.05 6.62 -11.16
C SER A 44 -0.66 7.59 -12.26
N ALA A 45 -0.09 8.74 -11.91
CA ALA A 45 0.35 9.75 -12.87
C ALA A 45 1.48 9.23 -13.76
N ALA A 46 2.45 8.52 -13.18
CA ALA A 46 3.56 7.94 -13.93
C ALA A 46 3.07 6.90 -14.95
N ILE A 47 2.12 6.06 -14.55
CA ILE A 47 1.55 5.06 -15.45
C ILE A 47 0.80 5.73 -16.59
N GLU A 48 -0.01 6.74 -16.32
CA GLU A 48 -0.72 7.48 -17.37
C GLU A 48 0.23 8.14 -18.36
N ALA A 49 1.36 8.64 -17.86
CA ALA A 49 2.36 9.31 -18.69
C ALA A 49 3.29 8.32 -19.40
N GLY A 50 3.21 7.03 -19.11
CA GLY A 50 4.15 6.05 -19.66
C GLY A 50 5.55 6.19 -19.08
N ASP A 51 5.69 6.83 -17.93
CA ASP A 51 6.96 7.04 -17.22
C ASP A 51 7.31 5.78 -16.43
N ARG A 52 8.03 4.87 -17.07
CA ARG A 52 8.35 3.57 -16.49
C ARG A 52 9.24 3.68 -15.25
N GLU A 53 10.22 4.57 -15.30
CA GLU A 53 11.13 4.77 -14.17
C GLU A 53 10.40 5.37 -12.96
N GLY A 54 9.58 6.39 -13.19
CA GLY A 54 8.77 7.01 -12.13
C GLY A 54 7.78 6.02 -11.52
N ALA A 55 7.15 5.20 -12.37
CA ALA A 55 6.20 4.19 -11.90
C ALA A 55 6.89 3.13 -11.02
N LEU A 56 8.06 2.67 -11.45
CA LEU A 56 8.83 1.70 -10.66
C LEU A 56 9.23 2.26 -9.31
N THR A 57 9.72 3.51 -9.29
CA THR A 57 10.11 4.17 -8.04
C THR A 57 8.93 4.29 -7.08
N ALA A 58 7.77 4.75 -7.58
CA ALA A 58 6.58 4.92 -6.75
C ALA A 58 6.05 3.58 -6.22
N SER A 59 5.96 2.57 -7.08
CA SER A 59 5.49 1.24 -6.69
C SER A 59 6.41 0.60 -5.65
N HIS A 60 7.72 0.73 -5.83
CA HIS A 60 8.72 0.21 -4.90
C HIS A 60 8.60 0.90 -3.53
N THR A 61 8.41 2.21 -3.51
CA THR A 61 8.23 2.98 -2.28
C THR A 61 6.96 2.53 -1.55
N LEU A 62 5.85 2.35 -2.29
CA LEU A 62 4.60 1.85 -1.74
C LEU A 62 4.75 0.45 -1.16
N LYS A 63 5.47 -0.42 -1.86
CA LYS A 63 5.78 -1.77 -1.37
C LYS A 63 6.42 -1.72 0.01
N GLY A 64 7.46 -0.89 0.17
CA GLY A 64 8.17 -0.75 1.44
C GLY A 64 7.28 -0.20 2.55
N MET A 65 6.50 0.83 2.25
CA MET A 65 5.58 1.43 3.21
C MET A 65 4.52 0.42 3.67
N CYS A 66 3.91 -0.29 2.72
CA CYS A 66 2.88 -1.28 3.04
C CYS A 66 3.44 -2.44 3.84
N GLY A 67 4.67 -2.87 3.54
CA GLY A 67 5.35 -3.91 4.31
C GLY A 67 5.56 -3.50 5.76
N ASN A 68 5.99 -2.26 5.99
CA ASN A 68 6.20 -1.74 7.35
C ASN A 68 4.92 -1.64 8.17
N LEU A 69 3.77 -1.48 7.51
CA LEU A 69 2.47 -1.39 8.16
C LEU A 69 1.70 -2.71 8.15
N SER A 70 2.34 -3.79 7.73
CA SER A 70 1.72 -5.13 7.62
C SER A 70 0.43 -5.11 6.79
N MET A 71 0.41 -4.28 5.77
CA MET A 71 -0.65 -4.23 4.77
C MET A 71 -0.37 -5.31 3.74
N ASP A 72 -0.58 -6.56 4.14
CA ASP A 72 -0.10 -7.73 3.42
C ASP A 72 -0.66 -7.86 1.99
N ARG A 73 -1.93 -7.54 1.81
CA ARG A 73 -2.55 -7.58 0.48
C ARG A 73 -1.88 -6.58 -0.47
N LEU A 74 -1.73 -5.34 -0.03
CA LEU A 74 -1.07 -4.30 -0.82
C LEU A 74 0.41 -4.62 -1.04
N TYR A 75 1.08 -5.11 0.00
CA TYR A 75 2.49 -5.49 -0.13
C TYR A 75 2.67 -6.54 -1.23
N SER A 76 1.81 -7.55 -1.25
CA SER A 76 1.86 -8.61 -2.25
C SER A 76 1.61 -8.05 -3.66
N LEU A 77 0.63 -7.17 -3.80
CA LEU A 77 0.29 -6.56 -5.10
C LEU A 77 1.41 -5.66 -5.61
N PHE A 78 1.96 -4.78 -4.77
CA PHE A 78 3.07 -3.93 -5.19
C PHE A 78 4.33 -4.74 -5.46
N SER A 79 4.58 -5.81 -4.69
CA SER A 79 5.72 -6.71 -4.96
C SER A 79 5.60 -7.32 -6.36
N GLY A 80 4.42 -7.82 -6.70
CA GLY A 80 4.16 -8.37 -8.03
C GLY A 80 4.31 -7.33 -9.14
N GLN A 81 3.80 -6.12 -8.91
CA GLN A 81 3.92 -5.04 -9.89
C GLN A 81 5.38 -4.63 -10.12
N VAL A 82 6.15 -4.49 -9.04
CA VAL A 82 7.58 -4.17 -9.14
C VAL A 82 8.32 -5.24 -9.94
N ASP A 83 8.03 -6.52 -9.65
CA ASP A 83 8.67 -7.63 -10.37
C ASP A 83 8.36 -7.59 -11.87
N LEU A 84 7.11 -7.31 -12.24
CA LEU A 84 6.71 -7.18 -13.64
C LEU A 84 7.41 -6.00 -14.31
N MET A 85 7.49 -4.86 -13.64
CA MET A 85 8.19 -3.70 -14.17
C MET A 85 9.68 -3.96 -14.40
N ARG A 86 10.33 -4.65 -13.45
CA ARG A 86 11.75 -5.00 -13.58
C ARG A 86 12.00 -6.02 -14.68
N ALA A 87 11.03 -6.87 -14.94
CA ALA A 87 11.12 -7.86 -16.02
C ALA A 87 10.82 -7.26 -17.41
N GLY A 88 10.38 -6.00 -17.46
CA GLY A 88 10.00 -5.35 -18.71
C GLY A 88 8.57 -5.64 -19.15
N ASP A 89 7.76 -6.28 -18.30
CA ASP A 89 6.36 -6.62 -18.59
C ASP A 89 5.45 -5.45 -18.22
N TRP A 90 5.63 -4.34 -18.94
CA TRP A 90 4.95 -3.09 -18.62
C TRP A 90 3.43 -3.19 -18.71
N GLU A 91 2.90 -3.80 -19.76
CA GLU A 91 1.44 -3.92 -19.94
C GLU A 91 0.80 -4.68 -18.79
N GLU A 92 1.42 -5.79 -18.35
CA GLU A 92 0.90 -6.56 -17.22
C GLU A 92 0.98 -5.78 -15.93
N ALA A 93 2.05 -5.01 -15.73
CA ALA A 93 2.20 -4.14 -14.57
C ALA A 93 1.10 -3.07 -14.54
N VAL A 94 0.79 -2.47 -15.69
CA VAL A 94 -0.30 -1.49 -15.82
C VAL A 94 -1.65 -2.13 -15.54
N ASN A 95 -1.87 -3.34 -16.03
CA ASN A 95 -3.13 -4.06 -15.84
C ASN A 95 -3.40 -4.38 -14.36
N MET A 96 -2.37 -4.45 -13.53
CA MET A 96 -2.54 -4.65 -12.08
C MET A 96 -3.18 -3.45 -11.39
N MET A 97 -3.17 -2.26 -12.01
CA MET A 97 -3.64 -1.04 -11.35
C MET A 97 -5.09 -1.11 -10.91
N GLN A 98 -5.96 -1.80 -11.64
CA GLN A 98 -7.35 -1.94 -11.22
C GLN A 98 -7.45 -2.66 -9.87
N GLN A 99 -6.78 -3.79 -9.74
CA GLN A 99 -6.77 -4.57 -8.51
C GLN A 99 -6.07 -3.83 -7.38
N ILE A 100 -4.95 -3.17 -7.68
CA ILE A 100 -4.21 -2.37 -6.70
C ILE A 100 -5.08 -1.23 -6.19
N ARG A 101 -5.78 -0.54 -7.08
CA ARG A 101 -6.64 0.59 -6.69
C ARG A 101 -7.75 0.14 -5.74
N GLU A 102 -8.40 -0.98 -6.04
CA GLU A 102 -9.44 -1.52 -5.17
C GLU A 102 -8.89 -1.86 -3.79
N ALA A 103 -7.74 -2.54 -3.74
CA ALA A 103 -7.12 -2.90 -2.47
C ALA A 103 -6.64 -1.66 -1.70
N TYR A 104 -6.14 -0.64 -2.41
CA TYR A 104 -5.70 0.61 -1.80
C TYR A 104 -6.88 1.37 -1.19
N GLU A 105 -7.98 1.47 -1.92
CA GLU A 105 -9.19 2.13 -1.42
C GLU A 105 -9.76 1.40 -0.19
N ASP A 106 -9.74 0.08 -0.19
CA ASP A 106 -10.16 -0.73 0.96
C ASP A 106 -9.27 -0.44 2.17
N ALA A 107 -7.96 -0.39 1.97
CA ALA A 107 -7.02 -0.09 3.04
C ALA A 107 -7.21 1.32 3.60
N VAL A 108 -7.37 2.31 2.73
CA VAL A 108 -7.63 3.70 3.14
C VAL A 108 -8.91 3.78 3.97
N SER A 109 -9.98 3.15 3.49
CA SER A 109 -11.27 3.15 4.19
C SER A 109 -11.14 2.50 5.57
N ALA A 110 -10.47 1.35 5.65
CA ALA A 110 -10.28 0.63 6.91
C ALA A 110 -9.46 1.45 7.91
N VAL A 111 -8.37 2.06 7.44
CA VAL A 111 -7.52 2.89 8.29
C VAL A 111 -8.29 4.10 8.83
N LYS A 112 -9.07 4.77 7.98
CA LYS A 112 -9.90 5.91 8.39
C LYS A 112 -10.90 5.50 9.47
N ARG A 113 -11.56 4.37 9.29
CA ARG A 113 -12.54 3.87 10.27
C ARG A 113 -11.88 3.54 11.61
N CYS A 114 -10.66 3.02 11.59
CA CYS A 114 -9.94 2.69 12.81
C CYS A 114 -9.45 3.93 13.56
N LEU A 115 -9.26 5.04 12.87
CA LEU A 115 -8.79 6.30 13.47
C LEU A 115 -9.92 7.21 13.95
N GLU A 116 -11.15 6.84 13.67
CA GLU A 116 -12.32 7.60 14.14
C GLU A 116 -12.55 7.45 15.64
#